data_408bb9040d058b8a9bbdd2dae492c36b
#
_entry.id   408bb9040d058b8a9bbdd2dae492c36b
#
_cell.length_a   1.000
_cell.length_b   1.000
_cell.length_c   1.000
_cell.angle_alpha   90.00
_cell.angle_beta   90.00
_cell.angle_gamma   90.00
#
_symmetry.space_group_name_H-M   'P 1'
#
loop_
_entity.id
_entity.type
_entity.pdbx_description
1 polymer ?
#
loop_
_entity_poly.entity_id
_entity_poly.type
_entity_poly.pdbx_seq_one_letter_code
_entity_poly.pdbx_strand_id
1 'polypeptide(L)'
;SSKAVVCLDPSKGGKDTGVSSSGRKEKDINLEMALDIKSKLESDGIEVVMTRTSDRDVTDEERVKICNSSKVYICVSLRMNSYNADTSVSGAESYIHTTKPVEAAELSRIILKSMEKSTGIKNRGVKTGTVGDARDNYYINAHSKCTSTVIDMGFITNVSDLKKVTTDKTKTAQAIADGIKDYLKQAGLY
;
A
#
# COMPACT_ATOMS: atom_id res chain seq x y z
N SER A 1 8.46 -18.78 -18.92
CA SER A 1 8.42 -18.62 -17.47
C SER A 1 7.26 -17.69 -17.12
N SER A 2 6.37 -18.15 -16.24
CA SER A 2 5.28 -17.30 -15.76
C SER A 2 5.87 -16.15 -14.94
N LYS A 3 5.68 -14.90 -15.39
CA LYS A 3 6.08 -13.73 -14.62
C LYS A 3 5.19 -13.60 -13.39
N ALA A 4 5.78 -13.20 -12.26
CA ALA A 4 5.03 -12.92 -11.06
C ALA A 4 4.07 -11.75 -11.28
N VAL A 5 2.89 -11.85 -10.68
CA VAL A 5 1.86 -10.81 -10.71
C VAL A 5 1.85 -10.06 -9.39
N VAL A 6 1.76 -8.74 -9.45
CA VAL A 6 1.59 -7.86 -8.30
C VAL A 6 0.10 -7.54 -8.15
N CYS A 7 -0.45 -7.75 -6.96
CA CYS A 7 -1.78 -7.28 -6.62
C CYS A 7 -1.68 -5.96 -5.86
N LEU A 8 -2.37 -4.93 -6.33
CA LEU A 8 -2.55 -3.67 -5.61
C LEU A 8 -3.95 -3.60 -5.05
N ASP A 9 -4.05 -3.29 -3.77
CA ASP A 9 -5.32 -3.23 -3.05
C ASP A 9 -5.56 -1.79 -2.54
N PRO A 10 -6.20 -0.93 -3.34
CA PRO A 10 -6.61 0.39 -2.83
C PRO A 10 -7.75 0.22 -1.82
N SER A 11 -7.44 0.40 -0.54
CA SER A 11 -8.37 0.24 0.55
C SER A 11 -9.55 1.21 0.44
N LYS A 12 -10.66 0.88 1.12
CA LYS A 12 -11.88 1.65 1.11
C LYS A 12 -12.58 1.58 -0.25
N GLY A 13 -13.51 2.46 -0.51
CA GLY A 13 -14.25 2.49 -1.78
C GLY A 13 -15.76 2.51 -1.58
N GLY A 14 -16.48 3.15 -2.48
CA GLY A 14 -17.94 3.22 -2.43
C GLY A 14 -18.43 3.91 -1.16
N LYS A 15 -19.23 3.21 -0.38
CA LYS A 15 -19.78 3.72 0.89
C LYS A 15 -18.71 3.83 1.98
N ASP A 16 -17.65 3.03 1.92
CA ASP A 16 -16.53 3.14 2.83
C ASP A 16 -15.58 4.22 2.35
N THR A 17 -15.82 5.44 2.80
CA THR A 17 -15.04 6.62 2.43
C THR A 17 -13.64 6.60 3.02
N GLY A 18 -13.44 5.92 4.15
CA GLY A 18 -12.25 6.08 4.96
C GLY A 18 -12.24 7.45 5.65
N VAL A 19 -11.08 7.90 6.06
CA VAL A 19 -10.93 9.22 6.65
C VAL A 19 -10.96 10.31 5.57
N SER A 20 -11.34 11.52 5.96
CA SER A 20 -11.37 12.69 5.07
C SER A 20 -10.64 13.85 5.74
N SER A 21 -9.94 14.65 4.96
CA SER A 21 -9.28 15.87 5.42
C SER A 21 -9.05 16.81 4.24
N SER A 22 -9.19 18.11 4.47
CA SER A 22 -8.94 19.14 3.48
C SER A 22 -9.66 18.90 2.14
N GLY A 23 -10.90 18.40 2.21
CA GLY A 23 -11.71 18.11 1.03
C GLY A 23 -11.31 16.86 0.26
N ARG A 24 -10.38 16.08 0.78
CA ARG A 24 -9.92 14.83 0.16
C ARG A 24 -10.40 13.63 0.96
N LYS A 25 -10.76 12.57 0.26
CA LYS A 25 -11.24 11.30 0.84
C LYS A 25 -10.18 10.22 0.67
N GLU A 26 -9.95 9.46 1.73
CA GLU A 26 -8.98 8.36 1.70
C GLU A 26 -9.22 7.41 0.53
N LYS A 27 -10.47 7.01 0.28
CA LYS A 27 -10.79 6.08 -0.82
C LYS A 27 -10.30 6.57 -2.18
N ASP A 28 -10.40 7.88 -2.42
CA ASP A 28 -9.99 8.48 -3.70
C ASP A 28 -8.47 8.55 -3.81
N ILE A 29 -7.79 8.92 -2.73
CA ILE A 29 -6.32 8.95 -2.68
C ILE A 29 -5.77 7.54 -2.91
N ASN A 30 -6.32 6.55 -2.22
CA ASN A 30 -5.87 5.16 -2.35
C ASN A 30 -6.01 4.65 -3.78
N LEU A 31 -7.14 4.96 -4.43
CA LEU A 31 -7.39 4.56 -5.82
C LEU A 31 -6.45 5.25 -6.80
N GLU A 32 -6.32 6.57 -6.70
CA GLU A 32 -5.43 7.36 -7.58
C GLU A 32 -3.99 6.89 -7.47
N MET A 33 -3.51 6.65 -6.26
CA MET A 33 -2.16 6.14 -6.02
C MET A 33 -1.98 4.74 -6.61
N ALA A 34 -2.92 3.84 -6.39
CA ALA A 34 -2.84 2.48 -6.93
C ALA A 34 -2.82 2.48 -8.47
N LEU A 35 -3.62 3.31 -9.10
CA LEU A 35 -3.65 3.43 -10.57
C LEU A 35 -2.31 3.96 -11.11
N ASP A 36 -1.71 4.94 -10.44
CA ASP A 36 -0.39 5.46 -10.83
C ASP A 36 0.71 4.40 -10.66
N ILE A 37 0.70 3.68 -9.55
CA ILE A 37 1.66 2.60 -9.30
C ILE A 37 1.50 1.51 -10.36
N LYS A 38 0.27 1.11 -10.66
CA LYS A 38 -0.03 0.12 -11.71
C LYS A 38 0.56 0.54 -13.05
N SER A 39 0.33 1.78 -13.46
CA SER A 39 0.85 2.31 -14.72
C SER A 39 2.37 2.21 -14.79
N LYS A 40 3.06 2.55 -13.71
CA LYS A 40 4.53 2.50 -13.64
C LYS A 40 5.07 1.07 -13.68
N LEU A 41 4.46 0.15 -12.94
CA LEU A 41 4.85 -1.26 -12.94
C LEU A 41 4.61 -1.89 -14.31
N GLU A 42 3.47 -1.61 -14.93
CA GLU A 42 3.14 -2.16 -16.25
C GLU A 42 4.07 -1.61 -17.34
N SER A 43 4.49 -0.36 -17.25
CA SER A 43 5.47 0.20 -18.20
C SER A 43 6.84 -0.50 -18.10
N ASP A 44 7.13 -1.10 -16.97
CA ASP A 44 8.33 -1.91 -16.74
C ASP A 44 8.11 -3.42 -17.06
N GLY A 45 6.95 -3.78 -17.62
CA GLY A 45 6.64 -5.16 -18.01
C GLY A 45 6.18 -6.04 -16.85
N ILE A 46 5.77 -5.45 -15.71
CA ILE A 46 5.27 -6.20 -14.56
C ILE A 46 3.75 -6.24 -14.64
N GLU A 47 3.18 -7.44 -14.59
CA GLU A 47 1.72 -7.63 -14.60
C GLU A 47 1.12 -7.24 -13.24
N VAL A 48 0.03 -6.47 -13.29
CA VAL A 48 -0.65 -5.98 -12.08
C VAL A 48 -2.13 -6.33 -12.15
N VAL A 49 -2.66 -6.84 -11.04
CA VAL A 49 -4.11 -6.96 -10.81
C VAL A 49 -4.49 -6.04 -9.67
N MET A 50 -5.73 -5.56 -9.70
CA MET A 50 -6.23 -4.63 -8.69
C MET A 50 -7.50 -5.20 -8.05
N THR A 51 -7.69 -4.95 -6.76
CA THR A 51 -8.91 -5.34 -6.06
C THR A 51 -10.10 -4.46 -6.46
N ARG A 52 -9.84 -3.23 -6.87
CA ARG A 52 -10.81 -2.33 -7.52
C ARG A 52 -10.10 -1.34 -8.42
N THR A 53 -10.76 -0.90 -9.47
CA THR A 53 -10.26 0.11 -10.42
C THR A 53 -11.16 1.34 -10.50
N SER A 54 -12.21 1.37 -9.67
CA SER A 54 -13.18 2.46 -9.62
C SER A 54 -13.64 2.68 -8.17
N ASP A 55 -14.43 3.72 -7.96
CA ASP A 55 -15.05 4.00 -6.67
C ASP A 55 -16.26 3.08 -6.47
N ARG A 56 -16.03 1.93 -5.85
CA ARG A 56 -17.07 0.94 -5.54
C ARG A 56 -16.79 0.23 -4.21
N ASP A 57 -17.82 -0.32 -3.62
CA ASP A 57 -17.70 -1.18 -2.44
C ASP A 57 -17.02 -2.48 -2.80
N VAL A 58 -16.02 -2.87 -2.01
CA VAL A 58 -15.31 -4.14 -2.16
C VAL A 58 -15.18 -4.75 -0.76
N THR A 59 -15.69 -5.96 -0.58
CA THR A 59 -15.59 -6.66 0.69
C THR A 59 -14.16 -7.16 0.93
N ASP A 60 -13.82 -7.41 2.19
CA ASP A 60 -12.52 -7.99 2.55
C ASP A 60 -12.34 -9.36 1.88
N GLU A 61 -13.41 -10.16 1.79
CA GLU A 61 -13.40 -11.48 1.14
C GLU A 61 -13.11 -11.36 -0.36
N GLU A 62 -13.70 -10.38 -1.04
CA GLU A 62 -13.43 -10.11 -2.47
C GLU A 62 -11.98 -9.74 -2.69
N ARG A 63 -11.42 -8.88 -1.82
CA ARG A 63 -10.01 -8.45 -1.91
C ARG A 63 -9.06 -9.64 -1.77
N VAL A 64 -9.29 -10.47 -0.78
CA VAL A 64 -8.46 -11.67 -0.53
C VAL A 64 -8.60 -12.67 -1.66
N LYS A 65 -9.80 -12.85 -2.22
CA LYS A 65 -10.01 -13.74 -3.37
C LYS A 65 -9.13 -13.34 -4.56
N ILE A 66 -9.02 -12.03 -4.83
CA ILE A 66 -8.15 -11.51 -5.90
C ILE A 66 -6.68 -11.72 -5.53
N CYS A 67 -6.28 -11.40 -4.30
CA CYS A 67 -4.92 -11.63 -3.82
C CYS A 67 -4.50 -13.09 -3.90
N ASN A 68 -5.43 -14.01 -3.69
CA ASN A 68 -5.16 -15.44 -3.68
C ASN A 68 -5.32 -16.09 -5.05
N SER A 69 -5.61 -15.32 -6.09
CA SER A 69 -5.66 -15.85 -7.45
C SER A 69 -4.28 -16.34 -7.90
N SER A 70 -4.29 -17.30 -8.84
CA SER A 70 -3.05 -17.90 -9.33
C SER A 70 -2.10 -16.86 -9.92
N LYS A 71 -0.80 -17.02 -9.69
CA LYS A 71 0.30 -16.17 -10.14
C LYS A 71 0.50 -14.89 -9.32
N VAL A 72 -0.41 -14.49 -8.43
CA VAL A 72 -0.13 -13.35 -7.55
C VAL A 72 0.98 -13.74 -6.58
N TYR A 73 2.07 -12.98 -6.63
CA TYR A 73 3.25 -13.22 -5.81
C TYR A 73 3.30 -12.33 -4.59
N ILE A 74 2.92 -11.07 -4.75
CA ILE A 74 2.84 -10.11 -3.64
C ILE A 74 1.55 -9.32 -3.72
N CYS A 75 1.03 -8.91 -2.57
CA CYS A 75 -0.11 -8.00 -2.45
C CYS A 75 0.28 -6.81 -1.60
N VAL A 76 0.09 -5.61 -2.15
CA VAL A 76 0.35 -4.35 -1.45
C VAL A 76 -0.98 -3.61 -1.31
N SER A 77 -1.44 -3.50 -0.08
CA SER A 77 -2.62 -2.72 0.26
C SER A 77 -2.21 -1.29 0.60
N LEU A 78 -2.94 -0.31 0.11
CA LEU A 78 -2.64 1.12 0.26
C LEU A 78 -3.71 1.80 1.10
N ARG A 79 -3.27 2.56 2.09
CA ARG A 79 -4.12 3.28 3.03
C ARG A 79 -3.52 4.64 3.37
N MET A 80 -4.33 5.47 4.03
CA MET A 80 -3.88 6.69 4.69
C MET A 80 -4.09 6.59 6.20
N ASN A 81 -3.16 7.12 6.96
CA ASN A 81 -3.28 7.29 8.39
C ASN A 81 -3.91 8.64 8.72
N SER A 82 -4.35 8.83 9.96
CA SER A 82 -4.88 10.11 10.44
C SER A 82 -4.61 10.30 11.92
N TYR A 83 -4.42 11.54 12.32
CA TYR A 83 -4.30 11.89 13.74
C TYR A 83 -4.74 13.33 13.94
N ASN A 84 -6.01 13.52 14.32
CA ASN A 84 -6.60 14.86 14.44
C ASN A 84 -6.14 15.62 15.68
N ALA A 85 -5.69 14.92 16.72
CA ALA A 85 -5.23 15.56 17.96
C ALA A 85 -3.94 16.36 17.78
N ASP A 86 -3.10 15.96 16.79
CA ASP A 86 -1.87 16.65 16.45
C ASP A 86 -1.57 16.47 14.97
N THR A 87 -1.86 17.49 14.16
CA THR A 87 -1.69 17.44 12.71
C THR A 87 -0.23 17.54 12.27
N SER A 88 0.71 17.76 13.19
CA SER A 88 2.14 17.71 12.89
C SER A 88 2.66 16.27 12.78
N VAL A 89 1.90 15.28 13.26
CA VAL A 89 2.28 13.88 13.14
C VAL A 89 2.29 13.48 11.67
N SER A 90 3.40 12.89 11.24
CA SER A 90 3.65 12.58 9.82
C SER A 90 4.42 11.27 9.66
N GLY A 91 4.43 10.76 8.44
CA GLY A 91 5.26 9.64 8.03
C GLY A 91 4.48 8.48 7.46
N ALA A 92 5.21 7.62 6.75
CA ALA A 92 4.69 6.38 6.20
C ALA A 92 5.10 5.21 7.10
N GLU A 93 4.22 4.23 7.21
CA GLU A 93 4.48 3.02 7.98
C GLU A 93 3.82 1.82 7.30
N SER A 94 4.24 0.61 7.64
CA SER A 94 3.62 -0.58 7.11
C SER A 94 3.20 -1.53 8.23
N TYR A 95 2.23 -2.37 7.91
CA TYR A 95 1.74 -3.43 8.80
C TYR A 95 1.82 -4.77 8.09
N ILE A 96 2.45 -5.74 8.77
CA ILE A 96 2.54 -7.12 8.33
C ILE A 96 1.86 -8.02 9.34
N HIS A 97 1.69 -9.29 8.99
CA HIS A 97 1.10 -10.28 9.87
C HIS A 97 1.88 -10.36 11.20
N THR A 98 1.16 -10.63 12.29
CA THR A 98 1.72 -10.72 13.65
C THR A 98 2.80 -11.80 13.80
N THR A 99 2.83 -12.79 12.90
CA THR A 99 3.88 -13.83 12.85
C THR A 99 5.21 -13.31 12.29
N LYS A 100 5.26 -12.07 11.81
CA LYS A 100 6.44 -11.41 11.25
C LYS A 100 7.07 -12.20 10.08
N PRO A 101 6.33 -12.47 9.00
CA PRO A 101 6.90 -13.16 7.84
C PRO A 101 8.10 -12.39 7.29
N VAL A 102 9.20 -13.10 7.03
CA VAL A 102 10.46 -12.49 6.58
C VAL A 102 10.28 -11.74 5.26
N GLU A 103 9.57 -12.35 4.31
CA GLU A 103 9.35 -11.78 2.98
C GLU A 103 8.49 -10.51 3.06
N ALA A 104 7.44 -10.52 3.88
CA ALA A 104 6.57 -9.36 4.06
C ALA A 104 7.33 -8.21 4.74
N ALA A 105 8.17 -8.52 5.73
CA ALA A 105 9.00 -7.52 6.38
C ALA A 105 10.00 -6.89 5.40
N GLU A 106 10.63 -7.69 4.56
CA GLU A 106 11.60 -7.23 3.56
C GLU A 106 10.94 -6.37 2.49
N LEU A 107 9.80 -6.82 1.94
CA LEU A 107 9.02 -6.03 0.99
C LEU A 107 8.66 -4.66 1.57
N SER A 108 8.14 -4.65 2.79
CA SER A 108 7.74 -3.43 3.49
C SER A 108 8.93 -2.48 3.72
N ARG A 109 10.05 -3.03 4.19
CA ARG A 109 11.28 -2.26 4.45
C ARG A 109 11.78 -1.58 3.17
N ILE A 110 11.81 -2.30 2.06
CA ILE A 110 12.27 -1.79 0.77
C ILE A 110 11.36 -0.67 0.28
N ILE A 111 10.04 -0.87 0.34
CA ILE A 111 9.07 0.15 -0.09
C ILE A 111 9.22 1.44 0.75
N LEU A 112 9.24 1.31 2.07
CA LEU A 112 9.34 2.47 2.97
C LEU A 112 10.65 3.22 2.78
N LYS A 113 11.76 2.51 2.59
CA LYS A 113 13.06 3.13 2.34
C LYS A 113 13.09 3.88 1.00
N SER A 114 12.47 3.32 -0.02
CA SER A 114 12.32 3.97 -1.33
C SER A 114 11.50 5.26 -1.21
N MET A 115 10.40 5.23 -0.47
CA MET A 115 9.56 6.41 -0.22
C MET A 115 10.35 7.50 0.52
N GLU A 116 11.06 7.13 1.58
CA GLU A 116 11.88 8.07 2.36
C GLU A 116 12.96 8.73 1.49
N LYS A 117 13.69 7.92 0.74
CA LYS A 117 14.78 8.40 -0.12
C LYS A 117 14.29 9.34 -1.21
N SER A 118 13.17 9.01 -1.86
CA SER A 118 12.68 9.77 -3.02
C SER A 118 11.84 10.97 -2.65
N THR A 119 11.05 10.88 -1.58
CA THR A 119 10.07 11.92 -1.23
C THR A 119 10.41 12.71 0.04
N GLY A 120 11.35 12.22 0.82
CA GLY A 120 11.67 12.80 2.13
C GLY A 120 10.64 12.51 3.21
N ILE A 121 9.65 11.67 2.95
CA ILE A 121 8.66 11.32 3.97
C ILE A 121 9.34 10.59 5.14
N LYS A 122 8.92 10.90 6.36
CA LYS A 122 9.41 10.20 7.55
C LYS A 122 9.07 8.71 7.45
N ASN A 123 10.07 7.86 7.64
CA ASN A 123 9.89 6.41 7.69
C ASN A 123 9.63 5.99 9.13
N ARG A 124 8.39 5.59 9.42
CA ARG A 124 7.95 5.15 10.76
C ARG A 124 8.18 3.66 10.98
N GLY A 125 8.68 2.95 9.99
CA GLY A 125 9.09 1.55 10.08
C GLY A 125 7.99 0.54 9.83
N VAL A 126 8.39 -0.72 9.90
CA VAL A 126 7.52 -1.89 9.71
C VAL A 126 6.96 -2.31 11.06
N LYS A 127 5.64 -2.44 11.13
CA LYS A 127 4.90 -2.81 12.34
C LYS A 127 4.11 -4.09 12.09
N THR A 128 3.69 -4.73 13.17
CA THR A 128 2.82 -5.91 13.10
C THR A 128 1.43 -5.56 13.61
N GLY A 129 0.44 -6.31 13.15
CA GLY A 129 -0.94 -6.11 13.59
C GLY A 129 -1.68 -5.07 12.78
N THR A 130 -2.43 -4.22 13.47
CA THR A 130 -3.19 -3.11 12.89
C THR A 130 -2.87 -1.81 13.61
N VAL A 131 -3.28 -0.69 13.01
CA VAL A 131 -3.26 0.60 13.72
C VAL A 131 -4.15 0.46 14.98
N GLY A 132 -3.56 0.64 16.14
CA GLY A 132 -4.26 0.58 17.42
C GLY A 132 -4.33 -0.79 18.09
N ASP A 133 -4.06 -1.88 17.39
CA ASP A 133 -3.97 -3.22 18.03
C ASP A 133 -2.87 -4.08 17.37
N ALA A 134 -1.75 -4.20 18.05
CA ALA A 134 -0.61 -5.00 17.60
C ALA A 134 -0.86 -6.52 17.63
N ARG A 135 -1.98 -6.96 18.22
CA ARG A 135 -2.33 -8.40 18.36
C ARG A 135 -3.31 -8.88 17.31
N ASP A 136 -3.98 -7.95 16.64
CA ASP A 136 -4.92 -8.25 15.57
C ASP A 136 -4.21 -8.22 14.22
N ASN A 137 -4.89 -8.61 13.14
CA ASN A 137 -4.36 -8.55 11.79
C ASN A 137 -5.37 -7.88 10.85
N TYR A 138 -4.89 -7.08 9.92
CA TYR A 138 -5.70 -6.70 8.78
C TYR A 138 -6.14 -7.97 8.06
N TYR A 139 -7.39 -8.01 7.63
CA TYR A 139 -7.98 -9.19 6.99
C TYR A 139 -7.13 -9.70 5.83
N ILE A 140 -6.61 -8.79 5.01
CA ILE A 140 -5.76 -9.15 3.88
C ILE A 140 -4.46 -9.84 4.33
N ASN A 141 -3.85 -9.39 5.43
CA ASN A 141 -2.65 -10.05 5.97
C ASN A 141 -2.99 -11.39 6.62
N ALA A 142 -4.16 -11.51 7.24
CA ALA A 142 -4.59 -12.74 7.89
C ALA A 142 -4.91 -13.87 6.91
N HIS A 143 -5.44 -13.53 5.73
CA HIS A 143 -6.03 -14.52 4.80
C HIS A 143 -5.33 -14.61 3.45
N SER A 144 -4.40 -13.73 3.11
CA SER A 144 -3.60 -13.85 1.89
C SER A 144 -2.69 -15.04 1.93
N LYS A 145 -2.61 -15.77 0.82
CA LYS A 145 -1.64 -16.85 0.62
C LYS A 145 -0.31 -16.34 0.10
N CYS A 146 -0.29 -15.19 -0.56
CA CYS A 146 0.92 -14.55 -1.03
C CYS A 146 1.53 -13.64 0.05
N THR A 147 2.75 -13.19 -0.17
CA THR A 147 3.38 -12.16 0.65
C THR A 147 2.54 -10.89 0.59
N SER A 148 2.11 -10.37 1.74
CA SER A 148 1.25 -9.20 1.80
C SER A 148 1.71 -8.18 2.83
N THR A 149 1.47 -6.92 2.53
CA THR A 149 1.69 -5.80 3.44
C THR A 149 0.64 -4.72 3.25
N VAL A 150 0.36 -3.99 4.31
CA VAL A 150 -0.51 -2.81 4.30
C VAL A 150 0.36 -1.59 4.52
N ILE A 151 0.35 -0.66 3.56
CA ILE A 151 1.14 0.57 3.62
C ILE A 151 0.23 1.73 3.96
N ASP A 152 0.47 2.38 5.09
CA ASP A 152 -0.04 3.72 5.37
C ASP A 152 0.92 4.71 4.71
N MET A 153 0.47 5.32 3.61
CA MET A 153 1.33 6.14 2.74
C MET A 153 1.68 7.50 3.34
N GLY A 154 1.05 7.85 4.43
CA GLY A 154 1.21 9.11 5.15
C GLY A 154 -0.03 9.42 5.96
N PHE A 155 0.01 10.53 6.70
CA PHE A 155 -1.13 11.02 7.46
C PHE A 155 -1.94 12.01 6.62
N ILE A 156 -3.21 11.68 6.36
CA ILE A 156 -4.10 12.58 5.60
C ILE A 156 -4.30 13.92 6.34
N THR A 157 -4.12 13.93 7.67
CA THR A 157 -4.22 15.10 8.52
C THR A 157 -2.98 15.98 8.52
N ASN A 158 -1.87 15.53 7.93
CA ASN A 158 -0.64 16.30 7.83
C ASN A 158 -0.52 16.91 6.42
N VAL A 159 -0.33 18.23 6.36
CA VAL A 159 -0.31 18.97 5.08
C VAL A 159 0.78 18.45 4.14
N SER A 160 1.99 18.22 4.65
CA SER A 160 3.12 17.74 3.85
C SER A 160 2.88 16.32 3.32
N ASP A 161 2.37 15.42 4.17
CA ASP A 161 2.05 14.04 3.75
C ASP A 161 0.93 14.04 2.70
N LEU A 162 -0.12 14.82 2.93
CA LEU A 162 -1.23 14.91 1.98
C LEU A 162 -0.77 15.40 0.61
N LYS A 163 0.13 16.38 0.57
CA LYS A 163 0.70 16.88 -0.68
C LYS A 163 1.42 15.77 -1.45
N LYS A 164 2.14 14.90 -0.75
CA LYS A 164 2.90 13.79 -1.36
C LYS A 164 2.02 12.77 -2.06
N VAL A 165 0.77 12.61 -1.63
CA VAL A 165 -0.17 11.64 -2.23
C VAL A 165 -1.25 12.31 -3.08
N THR A 166 -1.19 13.61 -3.26
CA THR A 166 -2.12 14.38 -4.09
C THR A 166 -1.38 15.14 -5.18
N THR A 167 -0.93 16.35 -4.92
CA THR A 167 -0.21 17.19 -5.90
C THR A 167 1.04 16.48 -6.43
N ASP A 168 1.82 15.84 -5.56
CA ASP A 168 3.07 15.17 -5.91
C ASP A 168 2.90 13.65 -6.00
N LYS A 169 1.70 13.16 -6.24
CA LYS A 169 1.38 11.72 -6.23
C LYS A 169 2.25 10.89 -7.19
N THR A 170 2.61 11.45 -8.33
CA THR A 170 3.42 10.76 -9.34
C THR A 170 4.79 10.36 -8.78
N LYS A 171 5.43 11.24 -8.05
CA LYS A 171 6.73 10.97 -7.41
C LYS A 171 6.62 9.90 -6.33
N THR A 172 5.60 9.97 -5.50
CA THR A 172 5.35 8.98 -4.45
C THR A 172 4.99 7.62 -5.04
N ALA A 173 4.16 7.58 -6.08
CA ALA A 173 3.83 6.35 -6.78
C ALA A 173 5.06 5.71 -7.42
N GLN A 174 5.95 6.52 -8.01
CA GLN A 174 7.22 6.01 -8.55
C GLN A 174 8.09 5.38 -7.46
N ALA A 175 8.17 6.02 -6.30
CA ALA A 175 8.95 5.49 -5.18
C ALA A 175 8.42 4.13 -4.70
N ILE A 176 7.09 3.99 -4.60
CA ILE A 176 6.47 2.71 -4.22
C ILE A 176 6.70 1.66 -5.31
N ALA A 177 6.50 2.02 -6.58
CA ALA A 177 6.75 1.11 -7.70
C ALA A 177 8.22 0.64 -7.75
N ASP A 178 9.16 1.55 -7.53
CA ASP A 178 10.59 1.21 -7.48
C ASP A 178 10.89 0.23 -6.34
N GLY A 179 10.31 0.44 -5.18
CA GLY A 179 10.46 -0.48 -4.05
C GLY A 179 9.92 -1.87 -4.36
N ILE A 180 8.74 -1.95 -4.96
CA ILE A 180 8.15 -3.24 -5.39
C ILE A 180 9.07 -3.92 -6.41
N LYS A 181 9.54 -3.18 -7.39
CA LYS A 181 10.43 -3.70 -8.43
C LYS A 181 11.75 -4.22 -7.83
N ASP A 182 12.34 -3.48 -6.91
CA ASP A 182 13.58 -3.89 -6.23
C ASP A 182 13.38 -5.19 -5.46
N TYR A 183 12.25 -5.32 -4.77
CA TYR A 183 11.90 -6.58 -4.10
C TYR A 183 11.80 -7.75 -5.08
N LEU A 184 11.12 -7.54 -6.20
CA LEU A 184 10.99 -8.59 -7.23
C LEU A 184 12.34 -8.98 -7.84
N LYS A 185 13.25 -8.04 -8.03
CA LYS A 185 14.62 -8.31 -8.47
C LYS A 185 15.36 -9.19 -7.48
N GLN A 186 15.28 -8.87 -6.19
CA GLN A 186 15.93 -9.69 -5.15
C GLN A 186 15.34 -11.10 -5.10
N ALA A 187 14.06 -11.26 -5.41
CA ALA A 187 13.40 -12.55 -5.46
C ALA A 187 13.66 -13.31 -6.78
N GLY A 188 14.39 -12.73 -7.73
CA GLY A 188 14.68 -13.34 -9.02
C GLY A 188 13.49 -13.36 -9.98
N LEU A 189 12.51 -12.45 -9.78
CA LEU A 189 11.26 -12.43 -10.53
C LEU A 189 11.15 -11.25 -11.52
N TYR A 190 12.20 -10.45 -11.58
CA TYR A 190 12.29 -9.31 -12.49
C TYR A 190 13.74 -9.09 -12.92
#